data_63ffad748176e4467d2eef7b8e53c9a1
#
_entry.id   63ffad748176e4467d2eef7b8e53c9a1
#
_cell.length_a   1.000
_cell.length_b   1.000
_cell.length_c   1.000
_cell.angle_alpha   90.00
_cell.angle_beta   90.00
_cell.angle_gamma   90.00
#
_symmetry.space_group_name_H-M   'P 1'
#
loop_
_entity.id
_entity.type
_entity.pdbx_description
1 polymer ?
#
loop_
_entity_poly.entity_id
_entity_poly.type
_entity_poly.pdbx_seq_one_letter_code
_entity_poly.pdbx_strand_id
1 'polypeptide(L)'
;MLNPSAANSDISSNTLNRSVNYTKSWNYGGMYIVNLYALFSTKPEKLLTNRDPVGVENDKYILDAAEKSETIVLAWGEKYASIRNRKAEVLKMLQGYELHCIKKTKNGKHPRHPLYLKGDLNPTLF
;
A
#
# COMPACT_ATOMS: atom_id res chain seq x y z
N MET A 1 -0.47 0.46 -0.67
CA MET A 1 0.36 0.32 -1.89
C MET A 1 0.79 1.68 -2.40
N LEU A 2 1.61 1.73 -3.42
CA LEU A 2 2.13 2.99 -3.96
C LEU A 2 1.09 3.70 -4.84
N ASN A 3 0.74 3.10 -5.96
CA ASN A 3 -0.25 3.66 -6.90
C ASN A 3 -0.91 2.54 -7.70
N PRO A 4 -2.13 2.75 -8.25
CA PRO A 4 -2.77 1.75 -9.08
C PRO A 4 -2.04 1.57 -10.41
N SER A 5 -2.04 0.36 -10.92
CA SER A 5 -1.43 -0.01 -12.20
C SER A 5 -2.41 -0.81 -13.04
N ALA A 6 -2.09 -0.97 -14.34
CA ALA A 6 -2.96 -1.64 -15.30
C ALA A 6 -2.97 -3.15 -15.07
N ALA A 7 -3.76 -3.62 -14.11
CA ALA A 7 -4.19 -5.00 -14.05
C ALA A 7 -5.65 -5.00 -14.53
N ASN A 8 -5.95 -5.66 -15.63
CA ASN A 8 -7.33 -5.74 -16.09
C ASN A 8 -8.10 -6.83 -15.31
N SER A 9 -9.40 -6.91 -15.54
CA SER A 9 -10.28 -7.86 -14.83
C SER A 9 -9.91 -9.32 -15.06
N ASP A 10 -9.23 -9.62 -16.15
CA ASP A 10 -8.90 -10.99 -16.54
C ASP A 10 -7.50 -11.41 -16.09
N ILE A 11 -6.63 -10.45 -15.80
CA ILE A 11 -5.25 -10.68 -15.42
C ILE A 11 -4.96 -9.92 -14.13
N SER A 12 -4.93 -10.65 -13.04
CA SER A 12 -4.50 -10.08 -11.76
C SER A 12 -3.00 -9.80 -11.82
N SER A 13 -2.58 -8.66 -11.27
CA SER A 13 -1.16 -8.37 -11.16
C SER A 13 -0.49 -9.34 -10.17
N ASN A 14 0.82 -9.53 -10.29
CA ASN A 14 1.57 -10.33 -9.33
C ASN A 14 1.44 -9.76 -7.91
N THR A 15 1.41 -8.44 -7.80
CA THR A 15 1.21 -7.75 -6.51
C THR A 15 -0.15 -8.10 -5.90
N LEU A 16 -1.21 -8.04 -6.70
CA LEU A 16 -2.55 -8.37 -6.23
C LEU A 16 -2.63 -9.83 -5.78
N ASN A 17 -2.11 -10.75 -6.58
CA ASN A 17 -2.09 -12.17 -6.24
C ASN A 17 -1.33 -12.43 -4.94
N ARG A 18 -0.18 -11.79 -4.77
CA ARG A 18 0.61 -11.90 -3.55
C ARG A 18 -0.16 -11.39 -2.33
N SER A 19 -0.83 -10.25 -2.49
CA SER A 19 -1.63 -9.65 -1.41
C SER A 19 -2.81 -10.53 -1.03
N VAL A 20 -3.50 -11.12 -2.00
CA VAL A 20 -4.59 -12.07 -1.75
C VAL A 20 -4.07 -13.29 -0.99
N ASN A 21 -2.93 -13.84 -1.38
CA ASN A 21 -2.35 -15.00 -0.73
C ASN A 21 -1.97 -14.71 0.73
N TYR A 22 -1.37 -13.55 1.01
CA TYR A 22 -1.11 -13.14 2.39
C TYR A 22 -2.41 -13.04 3.20
N THR A 23 -3.43 -12.38 2.65
CA THR A 23 -4.72 -12.21 3.32
C THR A 23 -5.32 -13.55 3.71
N LYS A 24 -5.31 -14.52 2.80
CA LYS A 24 -5.79 -15.86 3.05
C LYS A 24 -4.96 -16.59 4.12
N SER A 25 -3.63 -16.48 4.03
CA SER A 25 -2.73 -17.15 4.99
C SER A 25 -2.87 -16.60 6.40
N TRP A 26 -3.30 -15.35 6.55
CA TRP A 26 -3.57 -14.72 7.84
C TRP A 26 -5.02 -14.94 8.34
N ASN A 27 -5.80 -15.74 7.64
CA ASN A 27 -7.19 -16.07 7.97
C ASN A 27 -8.18 -14.89 7.91
N TYR A 28 -7.93 -13.92 7.04
CA TYR A 28 -8.91 -12.86 6.78
C TYR A 28 -9.83 -13.23 5.62
N GLY A 29 -11.09 -12.82 5.71
CA GLY A 29 -12.09 -13.10 4.69
C GLY A 29 -12.05 -12.21 3.46
N GLY A 30 -11.34 -11.08 3.55
CA GLY A 30 -11.23 -10.13 2.45
C GLY A 30 -10.22 -9.04 2.74
N MET A 31 -10.02 -8.15 1.76
CA MET A 31 -9.09 -7.04 1.90
C MET A 31 -9.57 -5.84 1.09
N TYR A 32 -9.14 -4.65 1.54
CA TYR A 32 -9.21 -3.43 0.75
C TYR A 32 -7.80 -3.05 0.35
N ILE A 33 -7.60 -2.74 -0.93
CA ILE A 33 -6.33 -2.20 -1.40
C ILE A 33 -6.53 -0.72 -1.69
N VAL A 34 -5.76 0.11 -0.98
CA VAL A 34 -5.70 1.55 -1.21
C VAL A 34 -4.26 1.94 -1.49
N ASN A 35 -4.06 3.09 -2.12
CA ASN A 35 -2.75 3.52 -2.59
C ASN A 35 -2.39 4.89 -2.05
N LEU A 36 -1.07 5.16 -1.92
CA LEU A 36 -0.60 6.51 -1.56
C LEU A 36 -1.02 7.53 -2.62
N TYR A 37 -0.94 7.15 -3.89
CA TYR A 37 -1.26 8.00 -5.03
C TYR A 37 -2.38 7.37 -5.84
N ALA A 38 -3.33 8.18 -6.27
CA ALA A 38 -4.45 7.72 -7.10
C ALA A 38 -4.10 7.64 -8.59
N LEU A 39 -2.95 8.19 -8.99
CA LEU A 39 -2.51 8.16 -10.38
C LEU A 39 -2.40 6.74 -10.91
N PHE A 40 -3.18 6.42 -11.94
CA PHE A 40 -3.12 5.14 -12.62
C PHE A 40 -1.95 5.12 -13.60
N SER A 41 -0.92 4.33 -13.31
CA SER A 41 0.26 4.21 -14.16
C SER A 41 1.03 2.94 -13.87
N THR A 42 1.56 2.32 -14.94
CA THR A 42 2.50 1.19 -14.83
C THR A 42 3.93 1.66 -14.58
N LYS A 43 4.18 2.96 -14.73
CA LYS A 43 5.51 3.57 -14.55
C LYS A 43 5.51 4.47 -13.33
N PRO A 44 6.08 4.04 -12.21
CA PRO A 44 6.07 4.85 -10.97
C PRO A 44 6.73 6.22 -11.11
N GLU A 45 7.67 6.39 -12.04
CA GLU A 45 8.31 7.68 -12.31
C GLU A 45 7.33 8.75 -12.80
N LYS A 46 6.15 8.37 -13.29
CA LYS A 46 5.09 9.33 -13.64
C LYS A 46 4.56 10.11 -12.44
N LEU A 47 4.77 9.59 -11.24
CA LEU A 47 4.43 10.32 -10.00
C LEU A 47 5.21 11.62 -9.87
N LEU A 48 6.41 11.69 -10.44
CA LEU A 48 7.26 12.88 -10.42
C LEU A 48 6.76 13.98 -11.35
N THR A 49 6.14 13.62 -12.46
CA THR A 49 5.80 14.56 -13.55
C THR A 49 4.31 14.90 -13.60
N ASN A 50 3.45 14.11 -12.97
CA ASN A 50 2.02 14.37 -12.98
C ASN A 50 1.67 15.59 -12.11
N ARG A 51 0.65 16.35 -12.52
CA ARG A 51 0.20 17.54 -11.81
C ARG A 51 -0.39 17.21 -10.44
N ASP A 52 -1.17 16.15 -10.35
CA ASP A 52 -1.81 15.71 -9.11
C ASP A 52 -1.79 14.17 -9.02
N PRO A 53 -0.67 13.57 -8.62
CA PRO A 53 -0.58 12.12 -8.51
C PRO A 53 -1.36 11.56 -7.31
N VAL A 54 -1.63 12.37 -6.30
CA VAL A 54 -2.31 11.92 -5.08
C VAL A 54 -3.80 11.68 -5.31
N GLY A 55 -4.48 12.59 -6.01
CA GLY A 55 -5.92 12.53 -6.23
C GLY A 55 -6.71 13.24 -5.13
N VAL A 56 -7.73 14.00 -5.53
CA VAL A 56 -8.49 14.90 -4.63
C VAL A 56 -9.22 14.17 -3.51
N GLU A 57 -9.70 12.94 -3.77
CA GLU A 57 -10.49 12.18 -2.81
C GLU A 57 -9.76 10.96 -2.23
N ASN A 58 -8.49 10.79 -2.58
CA ASN A 58 -7.74 9.59 -2.18
C ASN A 58 -7.63 9.44 -0.66
N ASP A 59 -7.45 10.52 0.07
CA ASP A 59 -7.38 10.51 1.52
C ASP A 59 -8.66 9.96 2.16
N LYS A 60 -9.81 10.34 1.60
CA LYS A 60 -11.10 9.85 2.05
C LYS A 60 -11.21 8.33 1.91
N TYR A 61 -10.77 7.78 0.79
CA TYR A 61 -10.80 6.33 0.58
C TYR A 61 -9.85 5.59 1.50
N ILE A 62 -8.67 6.16 1.76
CA ILE A 62 -7.71 5.57 2.70
C ILE A 62 -8.30 5.52 4.11
N LEU A 63 -8.87 6.62 4.59
CA LEU A 63 -9.47 6.69 5.92
C LEU A 63 -10.69 5.76 6.05
N ASP A 64 -11.53 5.70 5.02
CA ASP A 64 -12.70 4.82 5.03
C ASP A 64 -12.29 3.35 5.10
N ALA A 65 -11.30 2.94 4.32
CA ALA A 65 -10.79 1.57 4.37
C ALA A 65 -10.14 1.25 5.72
N ALA A 66 -9.40 2.19 6.31
CA ALA A 66 -8.78 2.01 7.61
C ALA A 66 -9.83 1.78 8.70
N GLU A 67 -10.91 2.55 8.69
CA GLU A 67 -11.99 2.44 9.66
C GLU A 67 -12.72 1.11 9.59
N LYS A 68 -12.87 0.56 8.39
CA LYS A 68 -13.58 -0.71 8.16
C LYS A 68 -12.72 -1.95 8.38
N SER A 69 -11.41 -1.80 8.57
CA SER A 69 -10.47 -2.92 8.60
C SER A 69 -10.03 -3.26 10.01
N GLU A 70 -9.89 -4.55 10.29
CA GLU A 70 -9.32 -5.03 11.56
C GLU A 70 -7.81 -4.80 11.62
N THR A 71 -7.13 -4.97 10.48
CA THR A 71 -5.67 -4.87 10.39
C THR A 71 -5.30 -3.98 9.23
N ILE A 72 -4.41 -3.03 9.47
CA ILE A 72 -3.88 -2.14 8.44
C ILE A 72 -2.44 -2.54 8.16
N VAL A 73 -2.13 -2.84 6.90
CA VAL A 73 -0.80 -3.26 6.48
C VAL A 73 -0.23 -2.25 5.49
N LEU A 74 0.90 -1.67 5.87
CA LEU A 74 1.63 -0.74 5.01
C LEU A 74 2.52 -1.54 4.06
N ALA A 75 2.46 -1.25 2.77
CA ALA A 75 3.12 -2.07 1.76
C ALA A 75 3.54 -1.28 0.51
N TRP A 76 3.96 -0.04 0.65
CA TRP A 76 4.26 0.82 -0.50
C TRP A 76 5.71 0.77 -0.98
N GLY A 77 6.62 0.17 -0.22
CA GLY A 77 8.03 0.14 -0.56
C GLY A 77 8.75 1.44 -0.21
N GLU A 78 9.96 1.63 -0.76
CA GLU A 78 10.82 2.76 -0.38
C GLU A 78 10.86 3.86 -1.44
N LYS A 79 11.00 3.49 -2.70
CA LYS A 79 11.53 4.38 -3.74
C LYS A 79 10.72 5.66 -4.00
N TYR A 80 9.41 5.56 -4.13
CA TYR A 80 8.58 6.70 -4.54
C TYR A 80 7.60 7.18 -3.47
N ALA A 81 7.64 6.62 -2.28
CA ALA A 81 6.64 6.88 -1.25
C ALA A 81 6.69 8.29 -0.69
N SER A 82 7.84 8.97 -0.80
CA SER A 82 8.05 10.31 -0.25
C SER A 82 7.78 11.44 -1.25
N ILE A 83 7.40 11.14 -2.48
CA ILE A 83 7.04 12.18 -3.46
C ILE A 83 5.89 13.00 -2.88
N ARG A 84 6.01 14.32 -2.93
CA ARG A 84 5.05 15.27 -2.34
C ARG A 84 4.79 15.03 -0.86
N ASN A 85 5.80 14.54 -0.15
CA ASN A 85 5.72 14.24 1.28
C ASN A 85 4.60 13.25 1.64
N ARG A 86 4.21 12.40 0.72
CA ARG A 86 3.00 11.58 0.84
C ARG A 86 3.06 10.55 1.95
N LYS A 87 4.20 9.87 2.09
CA LYS A 87 4.41 8.90 3.17
C LYS A 87 4.14 9.51 4.54
N ALA A 88 4.76 10.66 4.83
CA ALA A 88 4.59 11.34 6.10
C ALA A 88 3.16 11.80 6.31
N GLU A 89 2.49 12.29 5.27
CA GLU A 89 1.11 12.74 5.31
C GLU A 89 0.16 11.60 5.65
N VAL A 90 0.31 10.44 5.00
CA VAL A 90 -0.53 9.27 5.26
C VAL A 90 -0.28 8.70 6.66
N LEU A 91 0.96 8.62 7.10
CA LEU A 91 1.28 8.17 8.45
C LEU A 91 0.65 9.08 9.51
N LYS A 92 0.62 10.39 9.25
CA LYS A 92 -0.04 11.34 10.14
C LYS A 92 -1.56 11.14 10.16
N MET A 93 -2.19 10.92 9.00
CA MET A 93 -3.63 10.63 8.91
C MET A 93 -4.01 9.37 9.67
N LEU A 94 -3.16 8.37 9.66
CA LEU A 94 -3.41 7.08 10.30
C LEU A 94 -2.87 7.02 11.75
N GLN A 95 -2.48 8.15 12.30
CA GLN A 95 -2.08 8.27 13.70
C GLN A 95 -3.27 7.90 14.59
N GLY A 96 -3.12 7.00 15.48
CA GLY A 96 -4.23 6.48 16.29
C GLY A 96 -4.67 5.07 15.88
N TYR A 97 -4.25 4.61 14.71
CA TYR A 97 -4.41 3.22 14.30
C TYR A 97 -3.11 2.46 14.57
N GLU A 98 -3.24 1.18 14.89
CA GLU A 98 -2.11 0.28 14.98
C GLU A 98 -1.72 -0.14 13.55
N LEU A 99 -0.50 0.21 13.13
CA LEU A 99 -0.03 -0.03 11.77
C LEU A 99 0.92 -1.23 11.73
N HIS A 100 0.75 -2.05 10.71
CA HIS A 100 1.55 -3.24 10.47
C HIS A 100 2.28 -3.14 9.12
N CYS A 101 3.27 -3.98 8.92
CA CYS A 101 3.91 -4.23 7.63
C CYS A 101 4.26 -5.70 7.53
N ILE A 102 4.53 -6.18 6.32
CA ILE A 102 4.98 -7.56 6.14
C ILE A 102 6.43 -7.67 6.56
N LYS A 103 7.25 -6.72 6.10
CA LYS A 103 8.66 -6.63 6.48
C LYS A 103 9.16 -5.19 6.29
N LYS A 104 10.04 -4.74 7.15
CA LYS A 104 10.69 -3.43 7.01
C LYS A 104 11.94 -3.52 6.15
N THR A 105 12.34 -2.40 5.54
CA THR A 105 13.65 -2.28 4.91
C THR A 105 14.76 -2.39 5.97
N LYS A 106 16.00 -2.61 5.53
CA LYS A 106 17.14 -2.79 6.45
C LYS A 106 17.31 -1.64 7.45
N ASN A 107 17.01 -0.41 7.03
CA ASN A 107 17.09 0.77 7.91
C ASN A 107 15.85 0.93 8.82
N GLY A 108 14.84 0.07 8.70
CA GLY A 108 13.61 0.11 9.50
C GLY A 108 12.66 1.25 9.19
N LYS A 109 12.93 2.05 8.17
CA LYS A 109 12.16 3.28 7.89
C LYS A 109 10.99 3.09 6.94
N HIS A 110 10.99 2.02 6.14
CA HIS A 110 9.98 1.81 5.11
C HIS A 110 9.39 0.41 5.17
N PRO A 111 8.08 0.25 4.88
CA PRO A 111 7.48 -1.08 4.71
C PRO A 111 7.81 -1.60 3.32
N ARG A 112 8.29 -2.83 3.24
CA ARG A 112 8.64 -3.44 1.95
C ARG A 112 7.39 -3.78 1.14
N HIS A 113 7.53 -3.69 -0.19
CA HIS A 113 6.48 -4.06 -1.12
C HIS A 113 6.32 -5.60 -1.16
N PRO A 114 5.07 -6.14 -1.15
CA PRO A 114 4.87 -7.58 -1.03
C PRO A 114 5.40 -8.39 -2.22
N LEU A 115 5.54 -7.79 -3.39
CA LEU A 115 6.00 -8.49 -4.59
C LEU A 115 7.37 -9.16 -4.42
N TYR A 116 8.23 -8.60 -3.58
CA TYR A 116 9.61 -9.05 -3.39
C TYR A 116 9.81 -9.82 -2.09
N LEU A 117 8.74 -10.28 -1.44
CA LEU A 117 8.82 -10.96 -0.15
C LEU A 117 8.36 -12.42 -0.24
N LYS A 118 8.82 -13.23 0.69
CA LYS A 118 8.38 -14.63 0.82
C LYS A 118 6.90 -14.69 1.19
N GLY A 119 6.19 -15.70 0.66
CA GLY A 119 4.75 -15.84 0.87
C GLY A 119 4.31 -16.31 2.24
N ASP A 120 5.24 -16.73 3.10
CA ASP A 120 4.98 -17.29 4.42
C ASP A 120 5.17 -16.30 5.58
N LEU A 121 5.40 -15.03 5.29
CA LEU A 121 5.60 -14.00 6.31
C LEU A 121 4.28 -13.58 6.96
N ASN A 122 4.35 -13.22 8.25
CA ASN A 122 3.21 -12.69 9.00
C ASN A 122 3.34 -11.18 9.18
N PRO A 123 2.23 -10.43 9.37
CA PRO A 123 2.32 -9.01 9.61
C PRO A 123 2.97 -8.72 10.96
N THR A 124 3.80 -7.68 11.00
CA THR A 124 4.48 -7.21 12.21
C THR A 124 4.19 -5.73 12.41
N LEU A 125 4.34 -5.24 13.63
CA LEU A 125 4.15 -3.81 13.90
C LEU A 125 5.14 -2.95 13.11
N PHE A 126 4.65 -1.91 12.50
CA PHE A 126 5.46 -0.90 11.85
C PHE A 126 5.75 0.23 12.85
#